data_9cd0da39a41c4842bdb98d20b6c27ed6
#
_entry.id   9cd0da39a41c4842bdb98d20b6c27ed6
#
_cell.length_a   1.000
_cell.length_b   1.000
_cell.length_c   1.000
_cell.angle_alpha   90.00
_cell.angle_beta   90.00
_cell.angle_gamma   90.00
#
_symmetry.space_group_name_H-M   'P 1'
#
loop_
_entity.id
_entity.type
_entity.pdbx_description
1 polymer ?
#
loop_
_entity_poly.entity_id
_entity_poly.type
_entity_poly.pdbx_seq_one_letter_code
_entity_poly.pdbx_strand_id
1 'polypeptide(L)'
;IVPIHSSLGETRADDTNQAIKCMIESDVDLILYAGGDGTTRDIVASLSDNGKPNLPIIGVPTGVKMHSGCFASSPKAAAEVLSAWINQDLLLSSTEVLDLDEDLYRQGKWVVRLYAEAITPASPRWMQGSKMRVEASGEEEVVEGLSDHIRDTLLDEGRMIIWGSGGTLRTIGSNLGFELNTLGIDISKGNRPVSYTHLTLPT
;
A
#
# COMPACT_ATOMS: atom_id res chain seq x y z
N ILE A 1 -10.82 20.38 18.13
CA ILE A 1 -11.16 18.96 17.83
C ILE A 1 -12.63 18.94 17.48
N VAL A 2 -12.94 18.63 16.24
CA VAL A 2 -14.33 18.41 15.80
C VAL A 2 -14.64 16.93 16.02
N PRO A 3 -15.55 16.56 16.92
CA PRO A 3 -15.92 15.16 17.08
C PRO A 3 -16.73 14.72 15.86
N ILE A 4 -16.19 13.78 15.11
CA ILE A 4 -16.92 13.11 14.04
C ILE A 4 -17.56 11.88 14.68
N HIS A 5 -18.88 11.84 14.73
CA HIS A 5 -19.60 10.67 15.19
C HIS A 5 -19.47 9.57 14.14
N SER A 6 -18.68 8.53 14.43
CA SER A 6 -18.77 7.28 13.67
C SER A 6 -20.07 6.57 14.06
N SER A 7 -20.72 5.96 13.09
CA SER A 7 -21.80 5.01 13.34
C SER A 7 -21.29 3.90 14.28
N LEU A 8 -22.11 3.51 15.27
CA LEU A 8 -21.84 2.35 16.12
C LEU A 8 -22.01 1.08 15.27
N GLY A 9 -20.98 0.71 14.48
CA GLY A 9 -21.03 -0.43 13.57
C GLY A 9 -19.86 -0.45 12.60
N GLU A 10 -20.01 -1.20 11.51
CA GLU A 10 -19.04 -1.24 10.41
C GLU A 10 -18.96 0.13 9.71
N THR A 11 -17.75 0.67 9.57
CA THR A 11 -17.53 1.91 8.83
C THR A 11 -17.62 1.67 7.32
N ARG A 12 -18.15 2.67 6.59
CA ARG A 12 -18.35 2.66 5.15
C ARG A 12 -17.72 3.88 4.49
N ALA A 13 -17.62 3.88 3.16
CA ALA A 13 -17.16 5.02 2.37
C ALA A 13 -17.93 6.31 2.69
N ASP A 14 -19.24 6.22 2.99
CA ASP A 14 -20.05 7.38 3.38
C ASP A 14 -19.57 8.04 4.67
N ASP A 15 -19.06 7.27 5.64
CA ASP A 15 -18.51 7.81 6.88
C ASP A 15 -17.23 8.61 6.59
N THR A 16 -16.39 8.11 5.66
CA THR A 16 -15.21 8.84 5.17
C THR A 16 -15.61 10.14 4.51
N ASN A 17 -16.60 10.12 3.60
CA ASN A 17 -17.08 11.30 2.91
C ASN A 17 -17.64 12.35 3.88
N GLN A 18 -18.38 11.92 4.89
CA GLN A 18 -18.90 12.83 5.91
C GLN A 18 -17.78 13.44 6.75
N ALA A 19 -16.77 12.64 7.11
CA ALA A 19 -15.60 13.12 7.84
C ALA A 19 -14.84 14.19 7.07
N ILE A 20 -14.62 13.97 5.76
CA ILE A 20 -13.93 14.93 4.89
C ILE A 20 -14.73 16.25 4.79
N LYS A 21 -16.05 16.19 4.64
CA LYS A 21 -16.88 17.41 4.65
C LYS A 21 -16.71 18.21 5.93
N CYS A 22 -16.79 17.57 7.09
CA CYS A 22 -16.59 18.24 8.37
C CYS A 22 -15.18 18.86 8.50
N MET A 23 -14.14 18.20 7.97
CA MET A 23 -12.78 18.73 7.96
C MET A 23 -12.67 19.96 7.07
N ILE A 24 -13.27 19.94 5.87
CA ILE A 24 -13.32 21.07 4.94
C ILE A 24 -14.06 22.26 5.58
N GLU A 25 -15.20 22.03 6.20
CA GLU A 25 -15.98 23.06 6.92
C GLU A 25 -15.21 23.66 8.10
N SER A 26 -14.28 22.90 8.67
CA SER A 26 -13.39 23.33 9.76
C SER A 26 -12.13 24.05 9.27
N ASP A 27 -12.00 24.28 7.96
CA ASP A 27 -10.88 24.96 7.28
C ASP A 27 -9.51 24.41 7.68
N VAL A 28 -9.36 23.09 7.62
CA VAL A 28 -8.09 22.40 7.94
C VAL A 28 -7.07 22.62 6.81
N ASP A 29 -5.80 22.72 7.18
CA ASP A 29 -4.69 22.92 6.23
C ASP A 29 -4.13 21.61 5.67
N LEU A 30 -4.40 20.47 6.33
CA LEU A 30 -3.90 19.15 5.95
C LEU A 30 -4.79 18.07 6.56
N ILE A 31 -4.98 16.97 5.82
CA ILE A 31 -5.67 15.78 6.32
C ILE A 31 -4.65 14.66 6.56
N LEU A 32 -4.57 14.20 7.80
CA LEU A 32 -3.87 12.97 8.17
C LEU A 32 -4.89 11.85 8.36
N TYR A 33 -4.71 10.74 7.66
CA TYR A 33 -5.62 9.59 7.76
C TYR A 33 -4.86 8.27 7.88
N ALA A 34 -5.51 7.26 8.43
CA ALA A 34 -5.03 5.89 8.48
C ALA A 34 -5.88 5.02 7.56
N GLY A 35 -5.27 4.30 6.63
CA GLY A 35 -6.01 3.49 5.65
C GLY A 35 -5.12 2.89 4.58
N GLY A 36 -5.74 2.47 3.47
CA GLY A 36 -5.10 1.97 2.26
C GLY A 36 -5.53 2.77 1.03
N ASP A 37 -5.22 2.26 -0.18
CA ASP A 37 -5.52 2.92 -1.45
C ASP A 37 -7.02 3.19 -1.64
N GLY A 38 -7.90 2.28 -1.21
CA GLY A 38 -9.35 2.48 -1.25
C GLY A 38 -9.81 3.68 -0.42
N THR A 39 -9.29 3.83 0.80
CA THR A 39 -9.57 5.01 1.65
C THR A 39 -9.04 6.29 1.02
N THR A 40 -7.84 6.23 0.43
CA THR A 40 -7.25 7.36 -0.29
C THR A 40 -8.12 7.80 -1.45
N ARG A 41 -8.62 6.87 -2.25
CA ARG A 41 -9.55 7.13 -3.35
C ARG A 41 -10.80 7.84 -2.87
N ASP A 42 -11.43 7.34 -1.80
CA ASP A 42 -12.66 7.92 -1.26
C ASP A 42 -12.42 9.35 -0.73
N ILE A 43 -11.26 9.60 -0.08
CA ILE A 43 -10.85 10.94 0.37
C ILE A 43 -10.69 11.88 -0.82
N VAL A 44 -9.92 11.50 -1.84
CA VAL A 44 -9.64 12.35 -3.02
C VAL A 44 -10.91 12.64 -3.81
N ALA A 45 -11.80 11.65 -3.98
CA ALA A 45 -13.11 11.86 -4.58
C ALA A 45 -13.93 12.89 -3.80
N SER A 46 -14.02 12.73 -2.47
CA SER A 46 -14.75 13.66 -1.61
C SER A 46 -14.17 15.08 -1.63
N LEU A 47 -12.84 15.23 -1.66
CA LEU A 47 -12.17 16.53 -1.80
C LEU A 47 -12.53 17.21 -3.13
N SER A 48 -12.50 16.44 -4.22
CA SER A 48 -12.87 16.94 -5.55
C SER A 48 -14.33 17.40 -5.60
N ASP A 49 -15.26 16.57 -5.09
CA ASP A 49 -16.70 16.84 -5.07
C ASP A 49 -17.05 18.08 -4.24
N ASN A 50 -16.24 18.38 -3.22
CA ASN A 50 -16.43 19.57 -2.37
C ASN A 50 -15.56 20.77 -2.79
N GLY A 51 -14.96 20.75 -3.99
CA GLY A 51 -14.21 21.88 -4.57
C GLY A 51 -12.88 22.18 -3.86
N LYS A 52 -12.29 21.20 -3.16
CA LYS A 52 -11.01 21.32 -2.45
C LYS A 52 -9.98 20.27 -2.93
N PRO A 53 -9.79 20.04 -4.25
CA PRO A 53 -8.91 18.98 -4.75
C PRO A 53 -7.44 19.16 -4.35
N ASN A 54 -7.04 20.39 -3.99
CA ASN A 54 -5.66 20.72 -3.62
C ASN A 54 -5.40 20.70 -2.11
N LEU A 55 -6.38 20.31 -1.28
CA LEU A 55 -6.15 20.16 0.16
C LEU A 55 -5.17 19.02 0.40
N PRO A 56 -4.01 19.27 1.06
CA PRO A 56 -2.98 18.25 1.23
C PRO A 56 -3.44 17.08 2.08
N ILE A 57 -2.97 15.87 1.73
CA ILE A 57 -3.25 14.65 2.46
C ILE A 57 -1.95 13.90 2.81
N ILE A 58 -1.93 13.22 3.95
CA ILE A 58 -0.88 12.27 4.36
C ILE A 58 -1.54 10.97 4.81
N GLY A 59 -1.17 9.86 4.19
CA GLY A 59 -1.60 8.53 4.59
C GLY A 59 -0.64 7.89 5.61
N VAL A 60 -1.17 7.46 6.76
CA VAL A 60 -0.49 6.53 7.67
C VAL A 60 -0.72 5.13 7.14
N PRO A 61 0.35 4.36 6.83
CA PRO A 61 0.20 3.04 6.23
C PRO A 61 -0.37 2.04 7.24
N THR A 62 -1.58 1.54 7.00
CA THR A 62 -2.25 0.52 7.83
C THR A 62 -2.71 -0.69 7.03
N GLY A 63 -2.55 -0.66 5.71
CA GLY A 63 -2.91 -1.74 4.80
C GLY A 63 -1.69 -2.50 4.26
N VAL A 64 -1.96 -3.62 3.60
CA VAL A 64 -0.91 -4.47 2.96
C VAL A 64 -0.69 -4.15 1.47
N LYS A 65 -1.59 -3.37 0.87
CA LYS A 65 -1.59 -3.02 -0.56
C LYS A 65 -1.73 -1.51 -0.69
N MET A 66 -0.61 -0.81 -0.64
CA MET A 66 -0.57 0.64 -0.75
C MET A 66 0.38 1.02 -1.86
N HIS A 67 -0.18 1.59 -2.93
CA HIS A 67 0.54 1.95 -4.14
C HIS A 67 0.61 3.46 -4.34
N SER A 68 -0.34 4.20 -3.74
CA SER A 68 -0.42 5.65 -3.85
C SER A 68 0.77 6.34 -3.17
N GLY A 69 1.27 7.40 -3.80
CA GLY A 69 2.46 8.11 -3.32
C GLY A 69 2.22 9.06 -2.13
N CYS A 70 0.98 9.19 -1.65
CA CYS A 70 0.63 10.01 -0.48
C CYS A 70 0.86 9.30 0.87
N PHE A 71 1.28 8.04 0.87
CA PHE A 71 1.59 7.33 2.11
C PHE A 71 3.00 7.61 2.61
N ALA A 72 3.14 7.81 3.92
CA ALA A 72 4.44 7.74 4.55
C ALA A 72 4.97 6.30 4.54
N SER A 73 6.27 6.12 4.62
CA SER A 73 6.91 4.78 4.62
C SER A 73 6.63 3.97 5.88
N SER A 74 6.19 4.61 6.96
CA SER A 74 5.80 3.99 8.22
C SER A 74 4.97 4.97 9.07
N PRO A 75 4.27 4.52 10.13
CA PRO A 75 3.59 5.43 11.05
C PRO A 75 4.54 6.44 11.71
N LYS A 76 5.78 6.03 12.01
CA LYS A 76 6.81 6.94 12.53
C LYS A 76 7.18 7.99 11.49
N ALA A 77 7.37 7.59 10.23
CA ALA A 77 7.65 8.51 9.15
C ALA A 77 6.51 9.51 8.94
N ALA A 78 5.24 9.09 9.07
CA ALA A 78 4.10 10.00 9.02
C ALA A 78 4.16 11.09 10.10
N ALA A 79 4.56 10.73 11.32
CA ALA A 79 4.75 11.69 12.40
C ALA A 79 5.89 12.68 12.12
N GLU A 80 6.99 12.21 11.53
CA GLU A 80 8.12 13.09 11.12
C GLU A 80 7.70 14.06 10.01
N VAL A 81 6.96 13.58 8.99
CA VAL A 81 6.42 14.44 7.92
C VAL A 81 5.46 15.48 8.50
N LEU A 82 4.55 15.06 9.40
CA LEU A 82 3.61 15.98 10.03
C LEU A 82 4.34 17.04 10.87
N SER A 83 5.35 16.65 11.63
CA SER A 83 6.17 17.58 12.42
C SER A 83 6.89 18.60 11.53
N ALA A 84 7.52 18.13 10.44
CA ALA A 84 8.19 19.01 9.49
C ALA A 84 7.18 19.92 8.74
N TRP A 85 5.98 19.43 8.44
CA TRP A 85 4.91 20.24 7.86
C TRP A 85 4.47 21.38 8.78
N ILE A 86 4.22 21.07 10.06
CA ILE A 86 3.84 22.09 11.08
C ILE A 86 4.91 23.16 11.21
N ASN A 87 6.20 22.78 11.10
CA ASN A 87 7.33 23.70 11.15
C ASN A 87 7.56 24.45 9.83
N GLN A 88 6.76 24.22 8.79
CA GLN A 88 6.88 24.81 7.45
C GLN A 88 8.20 24.42 6.73
N ASP A 89 8.78 23.28 7.06
CA ASP A 89 10.03 22.77 6.48
C ASP A 89 9.81 21.97 5.19
N LEU A 90 8.55 21.72 4.79
CA LEU A 90 8.20 20.94 3.61
C LEU A 90 7.38 21.73 2.60
N LEU A 91 7.70 21.52 1.34
CA LEU A 91 6.88 21.99 0.21
C LEU A 91 5.80 20.95 -0.12
N LEU A 92 4.78 21.38 -0.85
CA LEU A 92 3.76 20.50 -1.41
C LEU A 92 4.17 20.01 -2.80
N SER A 93 3.80 18.79 -3.12
CA SER A 93 3.93 18.22 -4.46
C SER A 93 2.70 17.41 -4.84
N SER A 94 2.44 17.30 -6.15
CA SER A 94 1.47 16.34 -6.68
C SER A 94 2.03 14.93 -6.60
N THR A 95 1.16 13.98 -6.32
CA THR A 95 1.47 12.54 -6.29
C THR A 95 0.32 11.74 -6.87
N GLU A 96 0.63 10.56 -7.39
CA GLU A 96 -0.36 9.65 -7.97
C GLU A 96 -1.15 8.91 -6.88
N VAL A 97 -2.46 8.86 -7.06
CA VAL A 97 -3.37 7.98 -6.31
C VAL A 97 -3.69 6.80 -7.21
N LEU A 98 -3.26 5.63 -6.78
CA LEU A 98 -3.34 4.39 -7.51
C LEU A 98 -4.42 3.49 -6.92
N ASP A 99 -5.13 2.76 -7.77
CA ASP A 99 -6.13 1.78 -7.35
C ASP A 99 -5.79 0.42 -7.95
N LEU A 100 -5.76 -0.59 -7.10
CA LEU A 100 -5.55 -1.97 -7.50
C LEU A 100 -6.90 -2.59 -7.86
N ASP A 101 -6.99 -3.14 -9.06
CA ASP A 101 -8.16 -3.95 -9.47
C ASP A 101 -8.16 -5.27 -8.68
N GLU A 102 -8.94 -5.30 -7.58
CA GLU A 102 -8.97 -6.45 -6.69
C GLU A 102 -9.48 -7.72 -7.35
N ASP A 103 -10.40 -7.62 -8.30
CA ASP A 103 -10.96 -8.78 -9.00
C ASP A 103 -9.91 -9.41 -9.91
N LEU A 104 -9.15 -8.61 -10.62
CA LEU A 104 -8.03 -9.08 -11.42
C LEU A 104 -6.88 -9.59 -10.54
N TYR A 105 -6.65 -8.95 -9.39
CA TYR A 105 -5.65 -9.42 -8.43
C TYR A 105 -5.98 -10.81 -7.87
N ARG A 106 -7.24 -11.07 -7.51
CA ARG A 106 -7.71 -12.41 -7.08
C ARG A 106 -7.52 -13.48 -8.16
N GLN A 107 -7.56 -13.09 -9.44
CA GLN A 107 -7.26 -13.95 -10.58
C GLN A 107 -5.75 -14.09 -10.85
N GLY A 108 -4.90 -13.49 -10.01
CA GLY A 108 -3.44 -13.52 -10.15
C GLY A 108 -2.89 -12.51 -11.15
N LYS A 109 -3.70 -11.53 -11.61
CA LYS A 109 -3.28 -10.47 -12.50
C LYS A 109 -3.05 -9.18 -11.73
N TRP A 110 -1.85 -8.63 -11.83
CA TRP A 110 -1.51 -7.36 -11.21
C TRP A 110 -1.88 -6.21 -12.15
N VAL A 111 -2.97 -5.51 -11.84
CA VAL A 111 -3.41 -4.34 -12.61
C VAL A 111 -3.62 -3.18 -11.65
N VAL A 112 -2.73 -2.20 -11.71
CA VAL A 112 -2.83 -0.94 -10.99
C VAL A 112 -3.19 0.16 -11.98
N ARG A 113 -4.17 0.99 -11.64
CA ARG A 113 -4.63 2.10 -12.46
C ARG A 113 -4.40 3.41 -11.75
N LEU A 114 -4.02 4.43 -12.49
CA LEU A 114 -4.06 5.81 -12.01
C LEU A 114 -5.54 6.19 -11.82
N TYR A 115 -5.91 6.51 -10.58
CA TYR A 115 -7.25 6.96 -10.24
C TYR A 115 -7.36 8.47 -10.29
N ALA A 116 -6.44 9.18 -9.63
CA ALA A 116 -6.38 10.63 -9.54
C ALA A 116 -4.97 11.10 -9.14
N GLU A 117 -4.79 12.41 -9.08
CA GLU A 117 -3.66 13.05 -8.42
C GLU A 117 -4.11 13.65 -7.09
N ALA A 118 -3.22 13.67 -6.12
CA ALA A 118 -3.42 14.29 -4.81
C ALA A 118 -2.24 15.19 -4.47
N ILE A 119 -2.47 16.15 -3.58
CA ILE A 119 -1.39 16.99 -3.04
C ILE A 119 -0.93 16.40 -1.71
N THR A 120 0.39 16.30 -1.53
CA THR A 120 1.01 15.78 -0.31
C THR A 120 2.28 16.57 0.03
N PRO A 121 2.71 16.64 1.29
CA PRO A 121 4.02 17.20 1.63
C PRO A 121 5.16 16.42 0.96
N ALA A 122 6.05 17.13 0.27
CA ALA A 122 7.17 16.54 -0.46
C ALA A 122 8.29 16.14 0.51
N SER A 123 8.41 14.85 0.79
CA SER A 123 9.48 14.32 1.62
C SER A 123 10.05 13.02 1.05
N PRO A 124 11.10 13.11 0.20
CA PRO A 124 11.72 11.93 -0.42
C PRO A 124 12.22 10.89 0.59
N ARG A 125 12.50 11.33 1.82
CA ARG A 125 13.04 10.46 2.88
C ARG A 125 11.96 9.65 3.60
N TRP A 126 10.74 10.20 3.75
CA TRP A 126 9.72 9.65 4.64
C TRP A 126 8.42 9.27 3.93
N MET A 127 8.23 9.70 2.68
CA MET A 127 7.08 9.32 1.87
C MET A 127 7.41 8.12 1.00
N GLN A 128 6.42 7.26 0.76
CA GLN A 128 6.52 6.30 -0.33
C GLN A 128 6.58 7.10 -1.62
N GLY A 129 7.65 6.95 -2.40
CA GLY A 129 7.57 7.32 -3.80
C GLY A 129 6.42 6.50 -4.42
N SER A 130 5.60 7.13 -5.27
CA SER A 130 4.75 6.33 -6.15
C SER A 130 5.65 5.26 -6.75
N LYS A 131 5.29 3.98 -6.61
CA LYS A 131 6.07 2.92 -7.25
C LYS A 131 5.99 3.17 -8.74
N MET A 132 6.93 3.98 -9.24
CA MET A 132 7.12 4.12 -10.68
C MET A 132 7.25 2.70 -11.21
N ARG A 133 6.43 2.39 -12.20
CA ARG A 133 6.63 1.22 -13.04
C ARG A 133 8.06 1.33 -13.57
N VAL A 134 8.99 0.64 -12.93
CA VAL A 134 10.25 0.30 -13.56
C VAL A 134 9.82 -0.54 -14.76
N GLU A 135 10.20 -0.12 -15.95
CA GLU A 135 9.81 -0.79 -17.20
C GLU A 135 9.98 -2.30 -17.05
N ALA A 136 8.95 -3.03 -17.42
CA ALA A 136 8.74 -4.46 -17.13
C ALA A 136 9.93 -5.40 -17.51
N SER A 137 10.88 -4.94 -18.30
CA SER A 137 12.08 -5.70 -18.69
C SER A 137 13.11 -5.85 -17.56
N GLY A 138 13.12 -4.97 -16.56
CA GLY A 138 14.04 -5.07 -15.42
C GLY A 138 13.48 -5.86 -14.23
N GLU A 139 12.16 -5.92 -14.07
CA GLU A 139 11.55 -6.66 -12.96
C GLU A 139 11.64 -8.18 -13.15
N GLU A 140 11.47 -8.69 -14.37
CA GLU A 140 11.57 -10.12 -14.65
C GLU A 140 13.00 -10.63 -14.42
N GLU A 141 14.02 -9.92 -14.89
CA GLU A 141 15.43 -10.28 -14.66
C GLU A 141 15.81 -10.26 -13.19
N VAL A 142 15.32 -9.28 -12.42
CA VAL A 142 15.56 -9.20 -10.97
C VAL A 142 14.88 -10.37 -10.24
N VAL A 143 13.64 -10.69 -10.59
CA VAL A 143 12.91 -11.82 -9.99
C VAL A 143 13.54 -13.15 -10.36
N GLU A 144 14.02 -13.31 -11.59
CA GLU A 144 14.75 -14.49 -12.03
C GLU A 144 16.07 -14.65 -11.26
N GLY A 145 16.89 -13.59 -11.19
CA GLY A 145 18.12 -13.58 -10.41
C GLY A 145 17.93 -13.87 -8.92
N LEU A 146 16.85 -13.34 -8.31
CA LEU A 146 16.48 -13.67 -6.94
C LEU A 146 16.06 -15.14 -6.79
N SER A 147 15.32 -15.68 -7.77
CA SER A 147 14.91 -17.08 -7.76
C SER A 147 16.11 -18.00 -7.82
N ASP A 148 17.08 -17.72 -8.67
CA ASP A 148 18.32 -18.49 -8.77
C ASP A 148 19.14 -18.42 -7.49
N HIS A 149 19.30 -17.21 -6.94
CA HIS A 149 20.01 -17.04 -5.66
C HIS A 149 19.37 -17.84 -4.52
N ILE A 150 18.02 -17.83 -4.40
CA ILE A 150 17.30 -18.60 -3.39
C ILE A 150 17.48 -20.10 -3.61
N ARG A 151 17.46 -20.57 -4.88
CA ARG A 151 17.72 -21.96 -5.22
C ARG A 151 19.07 -22.40 -4.72
N ASP A 152 20.12 -21.68 -5.12
CA ASP A 152 21.50 -22.07 -4.91
C ASP A 152 21.94 -21.96 -3.44
N THR A 153 21.41 -20.95 -2.70
CA THR A 153 21.87 -20.65 -1.34
C THR A 153 20.98 -21.20 -0.24
N LEU A 154 19.68 -21.36 -0.48
CA LEU A 154 18.73 -21.72 0.56
C LEU A 154 18.08 -23.08 0.33
N LEU A 155 17.66 -23.38 -0.90
CA LEU A 155 16.96 -24.63 -1.18
C LEU A 155 17.93 -25.79 -1.24
N ASP A 156 19.09 -25.64 -1.89
CA ASP A 156 20.11 -26.69 -2.01
C ASP A 156 20.74 -27.04 -0.66
N GLU A 157 20.80 -26.07 0.28
CA GLU A 157 21.22 -26.34 1.66
C GLU A 157 20.13 -26.99 2.52
N GLY A 158 18.93 -27.21 1.99
CA GLY A 158 17.80 -27.83 2.70
C GLY A 158 17.25 -26.96 3.82
N ARG A 159 17.41 -25.65 3.76
CA ARG A 159 16.92 -24.71 4.77
C ARG A 159 15.39 -24.67 4.79
N MET A 160 14.86 -24.31 5.93
CA MET A 160 13.43 -23.99 6.07
C MET A 160 13.21 -22.54 5.67
N ILE A 161 12.27 -22.30 4.76
CA ILE A 161 11.89 -20.98 4.28
C ILE A 161 10.43 -20.73 4.61
N ILE A 162 10.14 -19.57 5.19
CA ILE A 162 8.79 -19.05 5.40
C ILE A 162 8.53 -18.01 4.33
N TRP A 163 7.55 -18.29 3.47
CA TRP A 163 7.13 -17.44 2.38
C TRP A 163 5.99 -16.56 2.84
N GLY A 164 6.19 -15.24 2.83
CA GLY A 164 5.13 -14.28 3.13
C GLY A 164 4.15 -14.10 1.97
N SER A 165 3.10 -13.30 2.19
CA SER A 165 2.14 -12.92 1.16
C SER A 165 2.74 -11.94 0.16
N GLY A 166 2.31 -12.00 -1.10
CA GLY A 166 2.64 -11.03 -2.13
C GLY A 166 2.88 -11.63 -3.52
N GLY A 167 2.60 -10.81 -4.56
CA GLY A 167 2.72 -11.22 -5.96
C GLY A 167 4.15 -11.58 -6.35
N THR A 168 5.13 -10.79 -5.93
CA THR A 168 6.56 -11.03 -6.21
C THR A 168 7.02 -12.37 -5.65
N LEU A 169 6.66 -12.70 -4.40
CA LEU A 169 7.01 -13.99 -3.78
C LEU A 169 6.31 -15.16 -4.48
N ARG A 170 5.07 -14.97 -4.93
CA ARG A 170 4.39 -15.97 -5.75
C ARG A 170 5.13 -16.23 -7.06
N THR A 171 5.61 -15.19 -7.75
CA THR A 171 6.38 -15.34 -8.99
C THR A 171 7.70 -16.05 -8.73
N ILE A 172 8.44 -15.66 -7.68
CA ILE A 172 9.66 -16.35 -7.25
C ILE A 172 9.36 -17.82 -6.95
N GLY A 173 8.30 -18.10 -6.18
CA GLY A 173 7.85 -19.46 -5.88
C GLY A 173 7.58 -20.28 -7.16
N SER A 174 6.86 -19.70 -8.11
CA SER A 174 6.57 -20.33 -9.40
C SER A 174 7.84 -20.67 -10.17
N ASN A 175 8.85 -19.78 -10.20
CA ASN A 175 10.16 -20.03 -10.83
C ASN A 175 10.95 -21.14 -10.13
N LEU A 176 10.67 -21.38 -8.84
CA LEU A 176 11.26 -22.43 -8.02
C LEU A 176 10.44 -23.73 -7.97
N GLY A 177 9.29 -23.78 -8.67
CA GLY A 177 8.39 -24.92 -8.71
C GLY A 177 7.44 -25.04 -7.52
N PHE A 178 7.20 -23.95 -6.75
CA PHE A 178 6.24 -23.88 -5.66
C PHE A 178 4.97 -23.16 -6.09
N GLU A 179 3.81 -23.67 -5.64
CA GLU A 179 2.54 -22.94 -5.72
C GLU A 179 2.32 -22.20 -4.40
N LEU A 180 2.74 -20.94 -4.33
CA LEU A 180 2.57 -20.12 -3.12
C LEU A 180 1.25 -19.37 -3.12
N ASN A 181 0.65 -19.23 -1.94
CA ASN A 181 -0.57 -18.46 -1.75
C ASN A 181 -0.26 -16.95 -1.76
N THR A 182 -0.89 -16.22 -2.64
CA THR A 182 -0.67 -14.77 -2.79
C THR A 182 -1.06 -13.97 -1.53
N LEU A 183 -2.01 -14.47 -0.75
CA LEU A 183 -2.56 -13.79 0.45
C LEU A 183 -2.27 -14.56 1.75
N GLY A 184 -1.50 -15.65 1.69
CA GLY A 184 -1.19 -16.51 2.83
C GLY A 184 0.28 -16.56 3.17
N ILE A 185 0.61 -17.44 4.10
CA ILE A 185 1.98 -17.79 4.47
C ILE A 185 2.17 -19.27 4.14
N ASP A 186 3.23 -19.57 3.40
CA ASP A 186 3.61 -20.93 3.06
C ASP A 186 4.98 -21.27 3.68
N ILE A 187 5.28 -22.56 3.87
CA ILE A 187 6.54 -23.02 4.43
C ILE A 187 7.12 -24.11 3.53
N SER A 188 8.40 -24.00 3.18
CA SER A 188 9.14 -25.05 2.49
C SER A 188 10.39 -25.45 3.26
N LYS A 189 10.87 -26.68 3.03
CA LYS A 189 12.17 -27.16 3.50
C LYS A 189 12.91 -27.76 2.31
N GLY A 190 13.98 -27.09 1.89
CA GLY A 190 14.60 -27.38 0.62
C GLY A 190 13.53 -27.32 -0.49
N ASN A 191 13.58 -28.21 -1.45
CA ASN A 191 12.65 -28.27 -2.59
C ASN A 191 11.29 -28.93 -2.26
N ARG A 192 10.90 -29.03 -1.00
CA ARG A 192 9.65 -29.67 -0.59
C ARG A 192 8.77 -28.73 0.25
N PRO A 193 7.48 -28.55 -0.10
CA PRO A 193 6.54 -27.88 0.79
C PRO A 193 6.38 -28.67 2.09
N VAL A 194 6.35 -27.97 3.24
CA VAL A 194 6.37 -28.64 4.57
C VAL A 194 4.97 -28.93 5.12
N SER A 195 3.95 -28.49 4.53
CA SER A 195 2.52 -28.75 4.84
C SER A 195 1.69 -27.53 4.51
N TYR A 196 0.54 -27.75 3.91
CA TYR A 196 -0.42 -26.70 3.61
C TYR A 196 -1.34 -26.49 4.83
N THR A 197 -0.83 -25.85 5.86
CA THR A 197 -1.71 -25.19 6.80
C THR A 197 -1.88 -23.77 6.32
N HIS A 198 -3.01 -23.50 5.67
CA HIS A 198 -3.43 -22.16 5.32
C HIS A 198 -3.62 -21.36 6.62
N LEU A 199 -2.59 -20.64 7.04
CA LEU A 199 -2.74 -19.57 7.99
C LEU A 199 -3.34 -18.39 7.22
N THR A 200 -4.66 -18.39 7.07
CA THR A 200 -5.38 -17.21 6.64
C THR A 200 -5.28 -16.19 7.76
N LEU A 201 -4.65 -15.04 7.48
CA LEU A 201 -4.72 -13.91 8.38
C LEU A 201 -6.19 -13.50 8.48
N PRO A 202 -6.72 -13.25 9.69
CA PRO A 202 -8.08 -12.71 9.83
C PRO A 202 -8.14 -11.35 9.12
N THR A 203 -9.10 -11.23 8.21
CA THR A 203 -9.47 -9.99 7.51
C THR A 203 -10.14 -9.02 8.45
#